data_fc7412036db9ac6f42da841fb4038b45
#
_entry.id   fc7412036db9ac6f42da841fb4038b45
#
_cell.length_a   1.000
_cell.length_b   1.000
_cell.length_c   1.000
_cell.angle_alpha   90.00
_cell.angle_beta   90.00
_cell.angle_gamma   90.00
#
_symmetry.space_group_name_H-M   'P 1'
#
loop_
_entity.id
_entity.type
_entity.pdbx_description
1 polymer ?
#
loop_
_entity_poly.entity_id
_entity_poly.type
_entity_poly.pdbx_seq_one_letter_code
_entity_poly.pdbx_strand_id
1 'polypeptide(L)'
;MGTWTSDSGIASVSARHAHVGRQALHLAGGEKTVVRLRLADAVDTSGTLSFRAERWTQRTPFTFRVEKKSGDDWTEIFRGDDVVRVGRSFLSHVIVPINDSSVGQLRFTCTSPADAGILIDDLTIGPAEPQKVTNVEVVPFSLPALVGTQSSSLVKLKVEVTGILDPISIVELRARVVGVQQIESLQVGDGEPVELADNAATTLQTSQPLEQGENIVWLRCRLREDANIDRQVGATIEQVKFSNGETVGLDSPIQRQRMGVAMRQHGDDDVHTYRIPGLATTNRGTLIGVYDIRHRSARDLPGDIDVGMSRSTDGGRTWEPMKTIIDMGDDPKWKYDGVGDPAVLVDRNTGTIWVAGTWSHGDRAWRGSGQGLAPEETGQLMLVRSDDDGLTWSLPINITEQIKRPQWCFILQGPGKGITMRDGTIVFAAQYQDPPELQRLPHSTIIYSKDHGETWHVGTGAFDDTTEAQVVEVEPGVLMLNCRYNRDSARVVMTTRDMGKAWQKHPTSELALIEPQACMASLIDADREVGRDVGGWLLFSNPNSLRGRNHITIKASADRGSTWPKQHQVLLDEGNGAGYSCMTMIDEKTVGILYEGSQAQLTFQRIPLSDIVSPIGSTRNSVDE
;
A
#
# COMPACT_ATOMS: atom_id res chain seq x y z
N MET A 1 -34.77 -5.57 -20.51
CA MET A 1 -35.41 -5.10 -19.26
C MET A 1 -36.45 -4.03 -19.55
N GLY A 2 -36.13 -2.82 -20.02
CA GLY A 2 -37.11 -1.75 -20.27
C GLY A 2 -36.48 -0.41 -20.59
N THR A 3 -37.32 0.63 -20.58
CA THR A 3 -36.92 2.01 -20.91
C THR A 3 -36.97 2.89 -19.67
N TRP A 4 -35.88 3.58 -19.42
CA TRP A 4 -35.76 4.56 -18.33
C TRP A 4 -36.23 5.95 -18.77
N THR A 5 -36.99 6.64 -17.92
CA THR A 5 -37.36 8.03 -18.08
C THR A 5 -37.21 8.78 -16.76
N SER A 6 -36.79 10.04 -16.81
CA SER A 6 -36.66 10.89 -15.62
C SER A 6 -37.60 12.08 -15.71
N ASP A 7 -38.27 12.42 -14.63
CA ASP A 7 -39.12 13.62 -14.52
C ASP A 7 -38.32 14.89 -14.25
N SER A 8 -37.05 14.71 -13.82
CA SER A 8 -36.16 15.81 -13.50
C SER A 8 -34.84 15.61 -14.23
N GLY A 9 -34.28 16.42 -14.96
CA GLY A 9 -33.03 16.24 -15.70
C GLY A 9 -31.76 15.96 -14.85
N ILE A 10 -31.92 15.54 -13.60
CA ILE A 10 -30.82 15.26 -12.65
C ILE A 10 -30.52 13.78 -12.46
N ALA A 11 -31.20 12.88 -13.16
CA ALA A 11 -30.80 11.49 -13.27
C ALA A 11 -29.85 11.32 -14.45
N SER A 12 -28.78 10.55 -14.28
CA SER A 12 -27.76 10.32 -15.30
C SER A 12 -27.17 8.93 -15.22
N VAL A 13 -26.42 8.56 -16.24
CA VAL A 13 -25.61 7.33 -16.23
C VAL A 13 -24.19 7.70 -15.83
N SER A 14 -23.71 7.14 -14.73
CA SER A 14 -22.35 7.31 -14.26
C SER A 14 -21.43 6.29 -14.91
N ALA A 15 -20.34 6.73 -15.56
CA ALA A 15 -19.27 5.88 -16.05
C ALA A 15 -18.07 5.81 -15.10
N ARG A 16 -18.13 6.48 -13.94
CA ARG A 16 -17.02 6.54 -12.98
C ARG A 16 -17.07 5.44 -11.92
N HIS A 17 -18.28 4.98 -11.59
CA HIS A 17 -18.53 3.95 -10.59
C HIS A 17 -19.58 3.00 -11.12
N ALA A 18 -19.27 1.72 -11.14
CA ALA A 18 -20.17 0.64 -11.49
C ALA A 18 -19.81 -0.60 -10.68
N HIS A 19 -20.80 -1.39 -10.28
CA HIS A 19 -20.62 -2.70 -9.68
C HIS A 19 -20.35 -3.74 -10.76
N VAL A 20 -21.18 -3.77 -11.79
CA VAL A 20 -21.04 -4.64 -12.95
C VAL A 20 -20.92 -3.82 -14.23
N GLY A 21 -20.07 -4.25 -15.15
CA GLY A 21 -19.88 -3.56 -16.42
C GLY A 21 -19.13 -2.24 -16.31
N ARG A 22 -19.66 -1.17 -16.91
CA ARG A 22 -18.97 0.13 -17.02
C ARG A 22 -19.82 1.31 -16.59
N GLN A 23 -21.08 1.12 -16.23
CA GLN A 23 -22.02 2.20 -16.00
C GLN A 23 -23.02 1.85 -14.91
N ALA A 24 -23.39 2.82 -14.09
CA ALA A 24 -24.46 2.73 -13.09
C ALA A 24 -25.46 3.87 -13.27
N LEU A 25 -26.70 3.68 -12.85
CA LEU A 25 -27.69 4.74 -12.79
C LEU A 25 -27.42 5.64 -11.59
N HIS A 26 -27.27 6.93 -11.83
CA HIS A 26 -27.10 7.93 -10.79
C HIS A 26 -28.35 8.81 -10.67
N LEU A 27 -28.98 8.76 -9.50
CA LEU A 27 -30.00 9.70 -9.08
C LEU A 27 -29.32 10.80 -8.28
N ALA A 28 -29.09 11.95 -8.93
CA ALA A 28 -28.38 13.07 -8.31
C ALA A 28 -29.18 13.68 -7.15
N GLY A 29 -28.48 14.40 -6.27
CA GLY A 29 -29.08 15.08 -5.13
C GLY A 29 -29.95 16.26 -5.52
N GLY A 30 -30.87 16.57 -4.66
CA GLY A 30 -31.84 17.64 -4.78
C GLY A 30 -33.06 17.39 -3.94
N GLU A 31 -34.07 18.27 -4.01
CA GLU A 31 -35.30 18.09 -3.22
C GLU A 31 -36.01 16.78 -3.55
N LYS A 32 -36.10 16.43 -4.84
CA LYS A 32 -36.69 15.17 -5.26
C LYS A 32 -36.25 14.77 -6.67
N THR A 33 -35.61 13.63 -6.81
CA THR A 33 -35.32 13.00 -8.10
C THR A 33 -36.21 11.80 -8.30
N VAL A 34 -36.91 11.74 -9.44
CA VAL A 34 -37.82 10.65 -9.79
C VAL A 34 -37.43 10.06 -11.13
N VAL A 35 -37.23 8.74 -11.13
CA VAL A 35 -36.92 7.97 -12.35
C VAL A 35 -37.92 6.83 -12.45
N ARG A 36 -38.42 6.59 -13.67
CA ARG A 36 -39.31 5.47 -13.98
C ARG A 36 -38.64 4.49 -14.92
N LEU A 37 -38.80 3.22 -14.61
CA LEU A 37 -38.48 2.11 -15.48
C LEU A 37 -39.79 1.55 -16.04
N ARG A 38 -40.07 1.76 -17.33
CA ARG A 38 -41.12 1.04 -18.04
C ARG A 38 -40.57 -0.31 -18.47
N LEU A 39 -41.19 -1.38 -18.00
CA LEU A 39 -40.77 -2.75 -18.29
C LEU A 39 -41.15 -3.15 -19.71
N ALA A 40 -40.34 -3.99 -20.34
CA ALA A 40 -40.68 -4.63 -21.59
C ALA A 40 -41.74 -5.72 -21.35
N ASP A 41 -42.62 -5.98 -22.31
CA ASP A 41 -43.73 -6.91 -22.17
C ASP A 41 -43.32 -8.36 -21.84
N ALA A 42 -42.07 -8.72 -22.10
CA ALA A 42 -41.52 -10.05 -21.80
C ALA A 42 -40.93 -10.20 -20.39
N VAL A 43 -40.99 -9.16 -19.55
CA VAL A 43 -40.43 -9.22 -18.19
C VAL A 43 -41.45 -9.85 -17.27
N ASP A 44 -41.06 -10.97 -16.64
CA ASP A 44 -41.89 -11.63 -15.61
C ASP A 44 -41.72 -10.87 -14.26
N THR A 45 -42.78 -10.22 -13.83
CA THR A 45 -42.84 -9.46 -12.58
C THR A 45 -43.51 -10.24 -11.44
N SER A 46 -43.82 -11.51 -11.62
CA SER A 46 -44.33 -12.38 -10.54
C SER A 46 -43.28 -12.70 -9.47
N GLY A 47 -42.01 -12.44 -9.75
CA GLY A 47 -40.88 -12.67 -8.85
C GLY A 47 -40.39 -11.44 -8.11
N THR A 48 -39.11 -11.18 -8.20
CA THR A 48 -38.42 -10.14 -7.43
C THR A 48 -37.69 -9.13 -8.31
N LEU A 49 -37.52 -7.92 -7.76
CA LEU A 49 -36.57 -6.91 -8.18
C LEU A 49 -35.32 -7.05 -7.31
N SER A 50 -34.14 -7.17 -7.91
CA SER A 50 -32.85 -7.13 -7.23
C SER A 50 -31.98 -6.02 -7.83
N PHE A 51 -31.23 -5.31 -6.99
CA PHE A 51 -30.27 -4.30 -7.43
C PHE A 51 -29.21 -4.02 -6.36
N ARG A 52 -28.06 -3.49 -6.77
CA ARG A 52 -27.02 -2.96 -5.90
C ARG A 52 -27.18 -1.45 -5.77
N ALA A 53 -26.99 -0.92 -4.55
CA ALA A 53 -27.12 0.51 -4.29
C ALA A 53 -26.05 1.02 -3.34
N GLU A 54 -25.69 2.30 -3.51
CA GLU A 54 -24.88 3.05 -2.53
C GLU A 54 -25.27 4.53 -2.53
N ARG A 55 -25.16 5.17 -1.35
CA ARG A 55 -25.31 6.62 -1.21
C ARG A 55 -23.95 7.29 -1.00
N TRP A 56 -23.82 8.55 -1.45
CA TRP A 56 -22.53 9.23 -1.47
C TRP A 56 -22.16 9.97 -0.18
N THR A 57 -23.14 10.22 0.69
CA THR A 57 -22.91 10.96 1.94
C THR A 57 -23.85 10.51 3.04
N GLN A 58 -23.41 10.65 4.28
CA GLN A 58 -24.27 10.48 5.47
C GLN A 58 -25.12 11.71 5.76
N ARG A 59 -24.88 12.85 5.08
CA ARG A 59 -25.65 14.10 5.33
C ARG A 59 -27.12 13.92 5.01
N THR A 60 -27.96 14.55 5.81
CA THR A 60 -29.40 14.61 5.60
C THR A 60 -29.76 15.86 4.76
N PRO A 61 -30.92 15.87 4.07
CA PRO A 61 -31.91 14.79 4.03
C PRO A 61 -31.47 13.62 3.13
N PHE A 62 -31.89 12.41 3.44
CA PHE A 62 -31.78 11.27 2.53
C PHE A 62 -33.04 10.41 2.66
N THR A 63 -33.73 10.21 1.52
CA THR A 63 -34.80 9.24 1.35
C THR A 63 -34.61 8.47 0.07
N PHE A 64 -34.94 7.19 0.07
CA PHE A 64 -34.94 6.37 -1.14
C PHE A 64 -36.10 5.38 -1.12
N ARG A 65 -36.89 5.39 -2.19
CA ARG A 65 -38.09 4.53 -2.31
C ARG A 65 -38.16 3.88 -3.67
N VAL A 66 -38.68 2.67 -3.70
CA VAL A 66 -39.09 1.97 -4.92
C VAL A 66 -40.58 1.68 -4.83
N GLU A 67 -41.29 2.00 -5.90
CA GLU A 67 -42.73 1.83 -6.00
C GLU A 67 -43.06 1.07 -7.30
N LYS A 68 -44.06 0.20 -7.25
CA LYS A 68 -44.64 -0.48 -8.42
C LYS A 68 -45.95 0.18 -8.83
N LYS A 69 -46.23 0.15 -10.13
CA LYS A 69 -47.50 0.61 -10.68
C LYS A 69 -48.39 -0.57 -11.00
N SER A 70 -49.56 -0.67 -10.29
CA SER A 70 -50.62 -1.65 -10.57
C SER A 70 -51.88 -0.88 -10.96
N GLY A 71 -52.32 -1.01 -12.22
CA GLY A 71 -53.36 -0.13 -12.76
C GLY A 71 -52.92 1.32 -12.83
N ASP A 72 -53.69 2.21 -12.17
CA ASP A 72 -53.34 3.65 -12.08
C ASP A 72 -52.61 4.03 -10.79
N ASP A 73 -52.52 3.13 -9.79
CA ASP A 73 -51.99 3.39 -8.49
C ASP A 73 -50.52 3.00 -8.35
N TRP A 74 -49.77 3.80 -7.53
CA TRP A 74 -48.42 3.53 -7.12
C TRP A 74 -48.37 2.97 -5.72
N THR A 75 -47.74 1.81 -5.52
CA THR A 75 -47.56 1.15 -4.23
C THR A 75 -46.08 1.07 -3.88
N GLU A 76 -45.69 1.57 -2.71
CA GLU A 76 -44.31 1.44 -2.19
C GLU A 76 -44.03 -0.04 -1.91
N ILE A 77 -42.92 -0.55 -2.48
CA ILE A 77 -42.44 -1.92 -2.28
C ILE A 77 -41.11 -1.95 -1.55
N PHE A 78 -40.39 -0.83 -1.47
CA PHE A 78 -39.12 -0.73 -0.76
C PHE A 78 -38.86 0.68 -0.27
N ARG A 79 -38.32 0.77 0.99
CA ARG A 79 -37.82 1.99 1.60
C ARG A 79 -36.38 1.79 2.02
N GLY A 80 -35.46 2.56 1.45
CA GLY A 80 -34.02 2.40 1.63
C GLY A 80 -33.37 3.45 2.52
N ASP A 81 -34.16 4.27 3.24
CA ASP A 81 -33.66 5.42 4.00
C ASP A 81 -32.57 5.01 5.02
N ASP A 82 -32.76 3.89 5.70
CA ASP A 82 -31.83 3.35 6.72
C ASP A 82 -31.05 2.11 6.24
N VAL A 83 -31.38 1.58 5.05
CA VAL A 83 -30.82 0.33 4.55
C VAL A 83 -29.65 0.58 3.60
N VAL A 84 -29.74 1.62 2.74
CA VAL A 84 -28.70 1.92 1.76
C VAL A 84 -27.50 2.57 2.42
N ARG A 85 -26.38 1.86 2.41
CA ARG A 85 -25.12 2.27 3.06
C ARG A 85 -24.38 3.33 2.26
N VAL A 86 -23.60 4.16 2.97
CA VAL A 86 -22.65 5.09 2.38
C VAL A 86 -21.38 4.33 2.01
N GLY A 87 -20.91 4.53 0.79
CA GLY A 87 -19.69 3.90 0.31
C GLY A 87 -19.47 4.11 -1.19
N ARG A 88 -18.46 3.45 -1.73
CA ARG A 88 -18.13 3.45 -3.15
C ARG A 88 -17.98 2.04 -3.73
N SER A 89 -18.58 1.05 -3.06
CA SER A 89 -18.43 -0.38 -3.37
C SER A 89 -19.77 -1.08 -3.51
N PHE A 90 -20.88 -0.34 -3.70
CA PHE A 90 -22.24 -0.89 -3.83
C PHE A 90 -22.60 -1.87 -2.69
N LEU A 91 -22.35 -1.45 -1.46
CA LEU A 91 -22.45 -2.27 -0.25
C LEU A 91 -23.87 -2.77 0.07
N SER A 92 -24.90 -2.15 -0.51
CA SER A 92 -26.28 -2.56 -0.28
C SER A 92 -26.81 -3.38 -1.45
N HIS A 93 -27.01 -4.66 -1.21
CA HIS A 93 -27.76 -5.52 -2.11
C HIS A 93 -29.23 -5.51 -1.69
N VAL A 94 -30.10 -5.01 -2.52
CA VAL A 94 -31.53 -4.85 -2.29
C VAL A 94 -32.29 -5.89 -3.06
N ILE A 95 -33.15 -6.67 -2.37
CA ILE A 95 -34.03 -7.67 -2.94
C ILE A 95 -35.44 -7.35 -2.49
N VAL A 96 -36.34 -7.13 -3.46
CA VAL A 96 -37.71 -6.68 -3.19
C VAL A 96 -38.70 -7.57 -3.91
N PRO A 97 -39.62 -8.25 -3.22
CA PRO A 97 -40.70 -8.98 -3.88
C PRO A 97 -41.60 -8.03 -4.67
N ILE A 98 -41.80 -8.27 -5.95
CA ILE A 98 -42.82 -7.59 -6.76
C ILE A 98 -44.14 -8.36 -6.64
N ASN A 99 -44.10 -9.69 -6.84
CA ASN A 99 -45.19 -10.63 -6.65
C ASN A 99 -46.50 -10.22 -7.40
N ASP A 100 -46.37 -9.62 -8.58
CA ASP A 100 -47.52 -9.11 -9.32
C ASP A 100 -47.19 -9.06 -10.81
N SER A 101 -47.70 -10.00 -11.57
CA SER A 101 -47.44 -10.12 -13.00
C SER A 101 -48.04 -9.00 -13.85
N SER A 102 -48.87 -8.12 -13.29
CA SER A 102 -49.48 -6.99 -13.97
C SER A 102 -48.62 -5.70 -13.92
N VAL A 103 -47.48 -5.72 -13.24
CA VAL A 103 -46.62 -4.54 -13.09
C VAL A 103 -45.91 -4.20 -14.39
N GLY A 104 -46.29 -3.11 -15.01
CA GLY A 104 -45.62 -2.59 -16.22
C GLY A 104 -44.61 -1.46 -15.95
N GLN A 105 -44.56 -0.90 -14.73
CA GLN A 105 -43.66 0.20 -14.39
C GLN A 105 -43.18 0.14 -12.93
N LEU A 106 -41.92 0.51 -12.74
CA LEU A 106 -41.32 0.81 -11.44
C LEU A 106 -40.92 2.28 -11.36
N ARG A 107 -41.00 2.86 -10.17
CA ARG A 107 -40.57 4.22 -9.87
C ARG A 107 -39.55 4.23 -8.75
N PHE A 108 -38.43 4.90 -9.00
CA PHE A 108 -37.35 5.12 -8.02
C PHE A 108 -37.35 6.58 -7.65
N THR A 109 -37.45 6.88 -6.37
CA THR A 109 -37.47 8.25 -5.85
C THR A 109 -36.35 8.43 -4.84
N CYS A 110 -35.53 9.47 -5.04
CA CYS A 110 -34.44 9.82 -4.09
C CYS A 110 -34.55 11.30 -3.70
N THR A 111 -34.37 11.60 -2.42
CA THR A 111 -34.14 12.94 -1.89
C THR A 111 -32.79 12.93 -1.18
N SER A 112 -31.89 13.84 -1.52
CA SER A 112 -30.58 13.96 -0.86
C SER A 112 -30.06 15.41 -0.98
N PRO A 113 -28.97 15.79 -0.25
CA PRO A 113 -28.34 17.08 -0.47
C PRO A 113 -27.91 17.28 -1.93
N ALA A 114 -27.78 18.52 -2.36
CA ALA A 114 -27.24 18.86 -3.69
C ALA A 114 -25.85 18.20 -3.87
N ASP A 115 -25.52 17.81 -5.09
CA ASP A 115 -24.28 17.11 -5.46
C ASP A 115 -24.03 15.78 -4.75
N ALA A 116 -25.05 15.25 -4.10
CA ALA A 116 -25.07 13.91 -3.54
C ALA A 116 -26.16 13.06 -4.23
N GLY A 117 -26.44 11.87 -3.74
CA GLY A 117 -27.48 11.02 -4.31
C GLY A 117 -27.23 9.56 -4.06
N ILE A 118 -27.81 8.74 -4.93
CA ILE A 118 -27.68 7.29 -4.91
C ILE A 118 -27.22 6.77 -6.26
N LEU A 119 -26.33 5.81 -6.25
CA LEU A 119 -26.01 4.96 -7.41
C LEU A 119 -26.78 3.66 -7.31
N ILE A 120 -27.31 3.19 -8.45
CA ILE A 120 -28.01 1.92 -8.59
C ILE A 120 -27.39 1.16 -9.76
N ASP A 121 -27.06 -0.09 -9.54
CA ASP A 121 -26.47 -0.95 -10.55
C ASP A 121 -26.94 -2.40 -10.40
N ASP A 122 -26.59 -3.25 -11.35
CA ASP A 122 -26.90 -4.68 -11.35
C ASP A 122 -28.39 -4.96 -11.11
N LEU A 123 -29.26 -4.18 -11.78
CA LEU A 123 -30.70 -4.29 -11.61
C LEU A 123 -31.25 -5.45 -12.47
N THR A 124 -31.88 -6.40 -11.78
CA THR A 124 -32.53 -7.56 -12.40
C THR A 124 -33.97 -7.70 -11.94
N ILE A 125 -34.83 -8.20 -12.81
CA ILE A 125 -36.23 -8.58 -12.51
C ILE A 125 -36.44 -9.97 -13.08
N GLY A 126 -36.92 -10.88 -12.28
CA GLY A 126 -37.15 -12.26 -12.69
C GLY A 126 -37.77 -13.13 -11.61
N PRO A 127 -38.02 -14.40 -11.91
CA PRO A 127 -38.55 -15.36 -10.95
C PRO A 127 -37.62 -15.43 -9.73
N ALA A 128 -38.20 -15.55 -8.55
CA ALA A 128 -37.45 -15.82 -7.34
C ALA A 128 -37.05 -17.30 -7.35
N GLU A 129 -35.77 -17.55 -7.58
CA GLU A 129 -35.21 -18.90 -7.54
C GLU A 129 -34.47 -19.15 -6.23
N PRO A 130 -34.50 -20.37 -5.67
CA PRO A 130 -33.66 -20.75 -4.54
C PRO A 130 -32.19 -20.51 -4.86
N GLN A 131 -31.44 -20.10 -3.83
CA GLN A 131 -30.01 -19.97 -3.98
C GLN A 131 -29.37 -21.31 -4.37
N LYS A 132 -28.41 -21.24 -5.27
CA LYS A 132 -27.62 -22.37 -5.75
C LYS A 132 -26.16 -21.95 -5.89
N VAL A 133 -25.26 -22.73 -5.33
CA VAL A 133 -23.82 -22.59 -5.57
C VAL A 133 -23.51 -23.07 -6.99
N THR A 134 -22.88 -22.24 -7.79
CA THR A 134 -22.55 -22.55 -9.20
C THR A 134 -21.07 -22.76 -9.43
N ASN A 135 -20.22 -22.12 -8.62
CA ASN A 135 -18.76 -22.29 -8.69
C ASN A 135 -18.13 -22.08 -7.30
N VAL A 136 -17.08 -22.85 -7.03
CA VAL A 136 -16.23 -22.69 -5.84
C VAL A 136 -14.78 -22.87 -6.27
N GLU A 137 -13.95 -21.88 -6.06
CA GLU A 137 -12.53 -21.93 -6.43
C GLU A 137 -11.62 -21.22 -5.43
N VAL A 138 -10.40 -21.70 -5.28
CA VAL A 138 -9.32 -21.01 -4.55
C VAL A 138 -8.59 -20.08 -5.50
N VAL A 139 -8.61 -18.79 -5.19
CA VAL A 139 -7.98 -17.74 -6.01
C VAL A 139 -6.59 -17.44 -5.47
N PRO A 140 -5.53 -17.52 -6.30
CA PRO A 140 -4.18 -17.17 -5.86
C PRO A 140 -4.05 -15.68 -5.54
N PHE A 141 -3.20 -15.37 -4.57
CA PHE A 141 -2.86 -14.01 -4.17
C PHE A 141 -1.46 -13.98 -3.51
N SER A 142 -0.88 -12.78 -3.36
CA SER A 142 0.42 -12.55 -2.71
C SER A 142 0.29 -11.43 -1.69
N LEU A 143 0.06 -11.80 -0.42
CA LEU A 143 0.07 -10.88 0.72
C LEU A 143 0.99 -11.47 1.80
N PRO A 144 1.73 -10.65 2.56
CA PRO A 144 2.52 -11.17 3.66
C PRO A 144 1.64 -11.60 4.83
N ALA A 145 2.04 -12.67 5.52
CA ALA A 145 1.52 -13.01 6.83
C ALA A 145 2.41 -12.36 7.90
N LEU A 146 1.85 -11.55 8.80
CA LEU A 146 2.63 -10.70 9.69
C LEU A 146 2.47 -11.10 11.16
N VAL A 147 3.61 -11.27 11.83
CA VAL A 147 3.68 -11.25 13.30
C VAL A 147 3.30 -9.85 13.78
N GLY A 148 2.53 -9.75 14.86
CA GLY A 148 2.08 -8.49 15.43
C GLY A 148 0.73 -7.99 14.88
N THR A 149 0.13 -8.68 13.89
CA THR A 149 -1.24 -8.38 13.44
C THR A 149 -2.26 -9.30 14.08
N GLN A 150 -3.52 -8.87 14.15
CA GLN A 150 -4.60 -9.71 14.67
C GLN A 150 -4.92 -10.88 13.74
N SER A 151 -4.80 -10.69 12.42
CA SER A 151 -5.00 -11.76 11.44
C SER A 151 -4.31 -11.47 10.12
N SER A 152 -3.85 -12.53 9.44
CA SER A 152 -3.25 -12.51 8.11
C SER A 152 -3.98 -13.47 7.17
N SER A 153 -4.11 -13.13 5.89
CA SER A 153 -4.81 -13.94 4.89
C SER A 153 -3.99 -15.16 4.48
N LEU A 154 -4.59 -16.35 4.47
CA LEU A 154 -3.97 -17.62 4.03
C LEU A 154 -4.57 -18.14 2.72
N VAL A 155 -5.90 -18.12 2.57
CA VAL A 155 -6.60 -18.58 1.38
C VAL A 155 -7.71 -17.62 1.02
N LYS A 156 -7.82 -17.30 -0.27
CA LYS A 156 -8.92 -16.57 -0.86
C LYS A 156 -9.84 -17.56 -1.56
N LEU A 157 -11.02 -17.79 -1.01
CA LEU A 157 -12.04 -18.64 -1.58
C LEU A 157 -13.07 -17.77 -2.29
N LYS A 158 -13.32 -18.06 -3.58
CA LYS A 158 -14.38 -17.43 -4.35
C LYS A 158 -15.53 -18.41 -4.50
N VAL A 159 -16.74 -17.95 -4.19
CA VAL A 159 -17.98 -18.71 -4.31
C VAL A 159 -18.96 -17.92 -5.15
N GLU A 160 -19.44 -18.50 -6.24
CA GLU A 160 -20.46 -17.91 -7.10
C GLU A 160 -21.82 -18.51 -6.80
N VAL A 161 -22.81 -17.67 -6.59
CA VAL A 161 -24.16 -18.04 -6.18
C VAL A 161 -25.18 -17.40 -7.11
N THR A 162 -26.14 -18.19 -7.58
CA THR A 162 -27.33 -17.71 -8.30
C THR A 162 -28.57 -17.88 -7.43
N GLY A 163 -29.66 -17.16 -7.75
CA GLY A 163 -30.90 -17.20 -6.96
C GLY A 163 -30.83 -16.39 -5.67
N ILE A 164 -31.98 -16.23 -5.00
CA ILE A 164 -32.13 -15.30 -3.87
C ILE A 164 -33.02 -15.86 -2.75
N LEU A 165 -33.78 -16.92 -3.00
CA LEU A 165 -34.58 -17.59 -1.97
C LEU A 165 -33.75 -18.65 -1.24
N ASP A 166 -34.17 -19.02 -0.05
CA ASP A 166 -33.52 -20.03 0.79
C ASP A 166 -32.01 -19.78 0.94
N PRO A 167 -31.61 -18.67 1.60
CA PRO A 167 -30.22 -18.25 1.67
C PRO A 167 -29.27 -19.36 2.13
N ILE A 168 -28.19 -19.54 1.39
CA ILE A 168 -27.14 -20.52 1.66
C ILE A 168 -26.01 -19.85 2.46
N SER A 169 -25.44 -20.59 3.41
CA SER A 169 -24.23 -20.20 4.13
C SER A 169 -23.16 -21.30 3.98
N ILE A 170 -21.89 -20.95 4.03
CA ILE A 170 -20.84 -21.90 4.32
C ILE A 170 -20.94 -22.26 5.79
N VAL A 171 -21.04 -23.55 6.12
CA VAL A 171 -21.15 -24.04 7.49
C VAL A 171 -19.90 -24.77 7.98
N GLU A 172 -19.08 -25.27 7.03
CA GLU A 172 -17.86 -25.99 7.35
C GLU A 172 -16.84 -25.84 6.22
N LEU A 173 -15.58 -25.62 6.59
CA LEU A 173 -14.43 -25.68 5.72
C LEU A 173 -13.44 -26.74 6.22
N ARG A 174 -13.01 -27.66 5.36
CA ARG A 174 -11.88 -28.52 5.62
C ARG A 174 -10.65 -27.97 4.91
N ALA A 175 -9.64 -27.62 5.69
CA ALA A 175 -8.41 -27.03 5.21
C ALA A 175 -7.19 -27.91 5.55
N ARG A 176 -6.19 -27.89 4.67
CA ARG A 176 -4.85 -28.40 4.96
C ARG A 176 -3.91 -27.22 5.10
N VAL A 177 -3.20 -27.16 6.23
CA VAL A 177 -2.34 -26.04 6.63
C VAL A 177 -0.90 -26.50 6.67
N VAL A 178 0.03 -25.62 6.25
CA VAL A 178 1.47 -25.81 6.38
C VAL A 178 2.08 -24.71 7.22
N GLY A 179 3.17 -25.02 7.93
CA GLY A 179 3.78 -24.10 8.89
C GLY A 179 2.93 -23.95 10.16
N VAL A 180 2.23 -25.01 10.58
CA VAL A 180 1.33 -25.02 11.76
C VAL A 180 2.01 -24.52 13.03
N GLN A 181 3.31 -24.79 13.22
CA GLN A 181 4.08 -24.35 14.38
C GLN A 181 4.21 -22.81 14.47
N GLN A 182 3.96 -22.12 13.38
CA GLN A 182 4.01 -20.65 13.30
C GLN A 182 2.65 -20.00 13.56
N ILE A 183 1.56 -20.80 13.56
CA ILE A 183 0.18 -20.33 13.61
C ILE A 183 -0.40 -20.58 15.00
N GLU A 184 -1.02 -19.56 15.57
CA GLU A 184 -1.75 -19.63 16.84
C GLU A 184 -3.21 -20.04 16.60
N SER A 185 -3.90 -19.41 15.65
CA SER A 185 -5.31 -19.66 15.37
C SER A 185 -5.66 -19.45 13.90
N LEU A 186 -6.79 -20.03 13.49
CA LEU A 186 -7.41 -19.85 12.17
C LEU A 186 -8.78 -19.20 12.31
N GLN A 187 -9.20 -18.44 11.30
CA GLN A 187 -10.49 -17.75 11.25
C GLN A 187 -11.07 -17.80 9.84
N VAL A 188 -12.36 -18.07 9.70
CA VAL A 188 -13.08 -18.05 8.42
C VAL A 188 -13.97 -16.80 8.37
N GLY A 189 -13.77 -15.95 7.35
CA GLY A 189 -14.51 -14.70 7.22
C GLY A 189 -14.40 -13.84 8.48
N ASP A 190 -15.54 -13.45 9.03
CA ASP A 190 -15.65 -12.68 10.28
C ASP A 190 -16.09 -13.58 11.48
N GLY A 191 -15.95 -14.92 11.34
CA GLY A 191 -16.25 -15.88 12.40
C GLY A 191 -15.25 -15.84 13.55
N GLU A 192 -15.51 -16.60 14.62
CA GLU A 192 -14.62 -16.68 15.77
C GLU A 192 -13.30 -17.39 15.41
N PRO A 193 -12.14 -16.95 15.94
CA PRO A 193 -10.88 -17.64 15.79
C PRO A 193 -10.91 -19.02 16.47
N VAL A 194 -10.32 -20.00 15.82
CA VAL A 194 -10.19 -21.37 16.34
C VAL A 194 -8.71 -21.67 16.54
N GLU A 195 -8.30 -22.07 17.74
CA GLU A 195 -6.94 -22.51 18.01
C GLU A 195 -6.56 -23.70 17.12
N LEU A 196 -5.39 -23.63 16.52
CA LEU A 196 -4.88 -24.69 15.66
C LEU A 196 -4.19 -25.76 16.51
N ALA A 197 -4.73 -26.98 16.49
CA ALA A 197 -4.02 -28.15 17.00
C ALA A 197 -2.83 -28.50 16.07
N ASP A 198 -1.83 -29.25 16.57
CA ASP A 198 -0.64 -29.65 15.81
C ASP A 198 -0.92 -30.54 14.58
N ASN A 199 -2.09 -30.43 14.00
CA ASN A 199 -2.56 -31.20 12.85
C ASN A 199 -2.60 -30.34 11.58
N ALA A 200 -1.97 -30.82 10.51
CA ALA A 200 -2.00 -30.19 9.19
C ALA A 200 -3.41 -30.14 8.57
N ALA A 201 -4.29 -31.08 8.89
CA ALA A 201 -5.68 -31.11 8.41
C ALA A 201 -6.62 -30.65 9.54
N THR A 202 -7.41 -29.62 9.28
CA THR A 202 -8.35 -29.07 10.26
C THR A 202 -9.73 -28.83 9.62
N THR A 203 -10.76 -29.01 10.44
CA THR A 203 -12.16 -28.71 10.05
C THR A 203 -12.62 -27.51 10.86
N LEU A 204 -13.00 -26.46 10.15
CA LEU A 204 -13.45 -25.20 10.71
C LEU A 204 -14.97 -25.07 10.55
N GLN A 205 -15.68 -24.92 11.66
CA GLN A 205 -17.10 -24.60 11.66
C GLN A 205 -17.28 -23.09 11.50
N THR A 206 -18.28 -22.68 10.71
CA THR A 206 -18.55 -21.27 10.45
C THR A 206 -20.02 -21.07 10.14
N SER A 207 -20.46 -19.84 10.00
CA SER A 207 -21.78 -19.46 9.51
C SER A 207 -21.63 -18.24 8.60
N GLN A 208 -20.86 -18.45 7.48
CA GLN A 208 -20.60 -17.37 6.54
C GLN A 208 -21.74 -17.29 5.52
N PRO A 209 -22.62 -16.27 5.58
CA PRO A 209 -23.72 -16.12 4.65
C PRO A 209 -23.19 -15.79 3.24
N LEU A 210 -23.89 -16.27 2.22
CA LEU A 210 -23.58 -16.01 0.82
C LEU A 210 -24.68 -15.15 0.20
N GLU A 211 -24.28 -14.23 -0.66
CA GLU A 211 -25.17 -13.39 -1.44
C GLU A 211 -25.21 -13.87 -2.91
N GLN A 212 -26.24 -13.49 -3.64
CA GLN A 212 -26.26 -13.68 -5.09
C GLN A 212 -25.05 -12.98 -5.74
N GLY A 213 -24.39 -13.66 -6.66
CA GLY A 213 -23.19 -13.18 -7.35
C GLY A 213 -21.91 -13.76 -6.77
N GLU A 214 -20.81 -13.02 -6.89
CA GLU A 214 -19.49 -13.41 -6.42
C GLU A 214 -19.32 -13.10 -4.92
N ASN A 215 -18.93 -14.11 -4.16
CA ASN A 215 -18.60 -14.00 -2.74
C ASN A 215 -17.13 -14.33 -2.52
N ILE A 216 -16.41 -13.47 -1.83
CA ILE A 216 -15.02 -13.70 -1.42
C ILE A 216 -14.98 -14.01 0.08
N VAL A 217 -14.56 -15.22 0.40
CA VAL A 217 -14.40 -15.69 1.78
C VAL A 217 -12.92 -15.95 2.05
N TRP A 218 -12.41 -15.36 3.12
CA TRP A 218 -11.01 -15.52 3.51
C TRP A 218 -10.87 -16.55 4.61
N LEU A 219 -9.94 -17.51 4.43
CA LEU A 219 -9.32 -18.19 5.55
C LEU A 219 -8.14 -17.36 6.00
N ARG A 220 -8.13 -16.96 7.26
CA ARG A 220 -7.10 -16.14 7.89
C ARG A 220 -6.40 -16.90 9.00
N CYS A 221 -5.20 -16.47 9.37
CA CYS A 221 -4.50 -16.96 10.55
C CYS A 221 -4.00 -15.83 11.42
N ARG A 222 -3.83 -16.09 12.70
CA ARG A 222 -2.98 -15.31 13.58
C ARG A 222 -1.66 -16.06 13.75
N LEU A 223 -0.55 -15.35 13.55
CA LEU A 223 0.78 -15.90 13.79
C LEU A 223 1.12 -15.84 15.29
N ARG A 224 1.94 -16.79 15.76
CA ARG A 224 2.53 -16.73 17.08
C ARG A 224 3.51 -15.56 17.17
N GLU A 225 3.67 -14.98 18.34
CA GLU A 225 4.61 -13.87 18.55
C GLU A 225 6.08 -14.27 18.32
N ASP A 226 6.42 -15.55 18.58
CA ASP A 226 7.73 -16.14 18.38
C ASP A 226 7.90 -16.85 17.03
N ALA A 227 6.98 -16.65 16.08
CA ALA A 227 7.01 -17.29 14.78
C ALA A 227 8.33 -17.01 14.04
N ASN A 228 8.92 -18.06 13.47
CA ASN A 228 10.14 -17.93 12.68
C ASN A 228 9.83 -17.35 11.29
N ILE A 229 10.01 -16.05 11.11
CA ILE A 229 9.70 -15.32 9.89
C ILE A 229 10.58 -15.69 8.67
N ASP A 230 11.61 -16.53 8.83
CA ASP A 230 12.36 -17.12 7.71
C ASP A 230 11.59 -18.28 7.05
N ARG A 231 10.50 -18.74 7.66
CA ARG A 231 9.63 -19.80 7.15
C ARG A 231 8.45 -19.20 6.36
N GLN A 232 7.64 -20.08 5.79
CA GLN A 232 6.39 -19.75 5.14
C GLN A 232 5.23 -20.44 5.84
N VAL A 233 4.07 -19.79 5.86
CA VAL A 233 2.80 -20.39 6.24
C VAL A 233 1.93 -20.51 5.00
N GLY A 234 0.96 -21.42 5.02
CA GLY A 234 0.04 -21.53 3.90
C GLY A 234 -1.07 -22.51 4.17
N ALA A 235 -2.05 -22.52 3.28
CA ALA A 235 -3.15 -23.47 3.34
C ALA A 235 -3.77 -23.71 1.97
N THR A 236 -4.58 -24.76 1.87
CA THR A 236 -5.56 -24.98 0.82
C THR A 236 -6.87 -25.42 1.44
N ILE A 237 -7.98 -25.18 0.75
CA ILE A 237 -9.29 -25.73 1.11
C ILE A 237 -9.49 -27.02 0.34
N GLU A 238 -9.72 -28.12 1.05
CA GLU A 238 -9.99 -29.43 0.46
C GLU A 238 -11.50 -29.66 0.25
N GLN A 239 -12.33 -29.04 1.11
CA GLN A 239 -13.78 -29.25 1.06
C GLN A 239 -14.53 -28.04 1.65
N VAL A 240 -15.64 -27.70 1.05
CA VAL A 240 -16.61 -26.69 1.52
C VAL A 240 -17.96 -27.37 1.68
N LYS A 241 -18.60 -27.21 2.83
CA LYS A 241 -19.95 -27.69 3.10
C LYS A 241 -20.90 -26.52 3.32
N PHE A 242 -22.05 -26.59 2.69
CA PHE A 242 -23.07 -25.55 2.72
C PHE A 242 -24.27 -25.93 3.59
N SER A 243 -25.05 -24.93 4.02
CA SER A 243 -26.22 -25.10 4.87
C SER A 243 -27.36 -25.91 4.23
N ASN A 244 -27.42 -25.96 2.89
CA ASN A 244 -28.35 -26.79 2.14
C ASN A 244 -27.95 -28.27 2.07
N GLY A 245 -26.85 -28.66 2.72
CA GLY A 245 -26.30 -30.03 2.73
C GLY A 245 -25.34 -30.35 1.58
N GLU A 246 -25.21 -29.49 0.60
CA GLU A 246 -24.25 -29.64 -0.50
C GLU A 246 -22.81 -29.60 0.02
N THR A 247 -21.94 -30.38 -0.61
CA THR A 247 -20.52 -30.43 -0.28
C THR A 247 -19.71 -30.42 -1.57
N VAL A 248 -18.75 -29.50 -1.67
CA VAL A 248 -17.86 -29.34 -2.81
C VAL A 248 -16.43 -29.67 -2.40
N GLY A 249 -15.85 -30.67 -3.05
CA GLY A 249 -14.41 -30.98 -2.93
C GLY A 249 -13.59 -30.10 -3.87
N LEU A 250 -12.42 -29.64 -3.40
CA LEU A 250 -11.50 -28.82 -4.15
C LEU A 250 -10.14 -29.51 -4.28
N ASP A 251 -9.55 -29.44 -5.46
CA ASP A 251 -8.17 -29.87 -5.74
C ASP A 251 -7.36 -28.64 -6.17
N SER A 252 -6.86 -27.90 -5.19
CA SER A 252 -6.08 -26.72 -5.43
C SER A 252 -4.74 -26.78 -4.70
N PRO A 253 -3.66 -26.21 -5.27
CA PRO A 253 -2.36 -26.19 -4.65
C PRO A 253 -2.39 -25.38 -3.35
N ILE A 254 -1.51 -25.74 -2.41
CA ILE A 254 -1.32 -24.98 -1.19
C ILE A 254 -0.86 -23.55 -1.55
N GLN A 255 -1.61 -22.56 -1.13
CA GLN A 255 -1.20 -21.16 -1.18
C GLN A 255 -0.19 -20.89 -0.06
N ARG A 256 1.02 -20.45 -0.42
CA ARG A 256 2.09 -20.17 0.56
C ARG A 256 2.33 -18.68 0.64
N GLN A 257 2.37 -18.15 1.87
CA GLN A 257 2.63 -16.74 2.14
C GLN A 257 3.97 -16.60 2.86
N ARG A 258 4.76 -15.59 2.44
CA ARG A 258 5.95 -15.17 3.18
C ARG A 258 5.53 -14.52 4.48
N MET A 259 6.30 -14.77 5.54
CA MET A 259 6.07 -14.09 6.81
C MET A 259 6.90 -12.81 6.92
N GLY A 260 6.50 -11.97 7.84
CA GLY A 260 7.18 -10.73 8.22
C GLY A 260 6.72 -10.23 9.57
N VAL A 261 7.12 -9.02 9.90
CA VAL A 261 6.74 -8.34 11.14
C VAL A 261 5.97 -7.07 10.79
N ALA A 262 4.82 -6.86 11.41
CA ALA A 262 4.14 -5.58 11.44
C ALA A 262 4.92 -4.66 12.40
N MET A 263 5.95 -3.98 11.88
CA MET A 263 6.86 -3.20 12.70
C MET A 263 6.16 -2.00 13.34
N ARG A 264 5.22 -1.38 12.61
CA ARG A 264 4.38 -0.29 13.11
C ARG A 264 2.99 -0.32 12.47
N GLN A 265 1.99 -0.02 13.28
CA GLN A 265 0.60 0.06 12.87
C GLN A 265 -0.04 1.36 13.37
N HIS A 266 -1.21 1.68 12.81
CA HIS A 266 -2.04 2.78 13.29
C HIS A 266 -2.39 2.59 14.77
N GLY A 267 -2.12 3.61 15.59
CA GLY A 267 -2.42 3.61 17.01
C GLY A 267 -1.32 3.04 17.91
N ASP A 268 -0.28 2.41 17.37
CA ASP A 268 0.89 2.04 18.17
C ASP A 268 1.49 3.31 18.81
N ASP A 269 1.87 3.22 20.07
CA ASP A 269 2.47 4.35 20.84
C ASP A 269 1.64 5.66 20.75
N ASP A 270 0.30 5.57 20.62
CA ASP A 270 -0.63 6.70 20.43
C ASP A 270 -0.39 7.52 19.14
N VAL A 271 0.32 6.98 18.16
CA VAL A 271 0.64 7.63 16.89
C VAL A 271 -0.42 7.32 15.83
N HIS A 272 -0.88 8.37 15.12
CA HIS A 272 -1.88 8.19 14.06
C HIS A 272 -1.31 7.45 12.85
N THR A 273 -0.09 7.78 12.39
CA THR A 273 0.46 7.19 11.16
C THR A 273 1.98 7.12 11.19
N TYR A 274 2.50 5.96 10.78
CA TYR A 274 3.91 5.75 10.50
C TYR A 274 4.14 5.69 9.01
N ARG A 275 5.13 6.44 8.51
CA ARG A 275 5.44 6.50 7.08
C ARG A 275 6.94 6.67 6.81
N ILE A 276 7.30 6.67 5.53
CA ILE A 276 8.62 7.07 5.01
C ILE A 276 9.75 6.20 5.60
N PRO A 277 9.81 4.91 5.27
CA PRO A 277 10.79 4.00 5.83
C PRO A 277 12.20 4.24 5.30
N GLY A 278 13.17 4.30 6.21
CA GLY A 278 14.58 4.11 5.95
C GLY A 278 15.09 2.86 6.67
N LEU A 279 16.04 2.13 6.08
CA LEU A 279 16.58 0.89 6.65
C LEU A 279 18.05 0.76 6.31
N ALA A 280 18.88 0.50 7.32
CA ALA A 280 20.30 0.22 7.13
C ALA A 280 20.80 -0.86 8.10
N THR A 281 21.80 -1.62 7.67
CA THR A 281 22.55 -2.55 8.50
C THR A 281 23.86 -1.87 8.92
N THR A 282 24.14 -1.83 10.21
CA THR A 282 25.38 -1.24 10.74
C THR A 282 26.59 -2.15 10.51
N ASN A 283 27.80 -1.65 10.80
CA ASN A 283 29.01 -2.46 10.75
C ASN A 283 29.02 -3.61 11.78
N ARG A 284 28.14 -3.56 12.79
CA ARG A 284 27.95 -4.60 13.79
C ARG A 284 26.84 -5.60 13.45
N GLY A 285 26.16 -5.41 12.29
CA GLY A 285 25.03 -6.24 11.87
C GLY A 285 23.69 -5.84 12.50
N THR A 286 23.62 -4.75 13.23
CA THR A 286 22.39 -4.20 13.79
C THR A 286 21.56 -3.56 12.65
N LEU A 287 20.26 -3.81 12.62
CA LEU A 287 19.35 -3.10 11.74
C LEU A 287 18.84 -1.82 12.41
N ILE A 288 18.88 -0.73 11.67
CA ILE A 288 18.32 0.57 12.06
C ILE A 288 17.18 0.88 11.07
N GLY A 289 15.95 0.85 11.56
CA GLY A 289 14.76 1.31 10.84
C GLY A 289 14.38 2.71 11.29
N VAL A 290 14.30 3.67 10.37
CA VAL A 290 13.85 5.05 10.65
C VAL A 290 12.58 5.35 9.90
N TYR A 291 11.75 6.25 10.41
CA TYR A 291 10.45 6.57 9.83
C TYR A 291 9.85 7.85 10.42
N ASP A 292 8.85 8.42 9.73
CA ASP A 292 8.01 9.49 10.27
C ASP A 292 7.10 8.94 11.38
N ILE A 293 7.04 9.68 12.49
CA ILE A 293 6.02 9.57 13.53
C ILE A 293 5.01 10.70 13.30
N ARG A 294 3.88 10.41 12.68
CA ARG A 294 2.84 11.40 12.37
C ARG A 294 1.75 11.36 13.44
N HIS A 295 1.82 12.25 14.41
CA HIS A 295 1.01 12.17 15.64
C HIS A 295 -0.49 12.31 15.40
N ARG A 296 -0.94 13.21 14.53
CA ARG A 296 -2.36 13.62 14.44
C ARG A 296 -3.07 13.25 13.15
N SER A 297 -2.35 12.96 12.08
CA SER A 297 -2.94 12.65 10.76
C SER A 297 -1.94 12.01 9.81
N ALA A 298 -2.41 11.42 8.72
CA ALA A 298 -1.56 10.85 7.68
C ALA A 298 -0.91 11.89 6.74
N ARG A 299 -1.12 13.19 6.96
CA ARG A 299 -0.61 14.26 6.08
C ARG A 299 0.89 14.42 6.20
N ASP A 300 1.52 14.81 5.09
CA ASP A 300 2.92 15.22 5.04
C ASP A 300 3.14 16.58 5.73
N LEU A 301 4.42 16.99 5.84
CA LEU A 301 4.76 18.33 6.30
C LEU A 301 4.04 19.46 5.49
N PRO A 302 3.61 20.54 6.14
CA PRO A 302 3.78 20.85 7.56
C PRO A 302 2.79 20.06 8.43
N GLY A 303 3.27 19.54 9.56
CA GLY A 303 2.47 18.73 10.47
C GLY A 303 3.23 18.46 11.77
N ASP A 304 2.54 17.90 12.74
CA ASP A 304 3.09 17.39 13.98
C ASP A 304 3.73 16.02 13.67
N ILE A 305 4.99 16.05 13.26
CA ILE A 305 5.75 14.90 12.75
C ILE A 305 7.15 14.92 13.37
N ASP A 306 7.61 13.76 13.84
CA ASP A 306 8.97 13.53 14.32
C ASP A 306 9.63 12.40 13.55
N VAL A 307 10.94 12.23 13.70
CA VAL A 307 11.66 11.07 13.18
C VAL A 307 11.83 10.03 14.28
N GLY A 308 11.19 8.88 14.07
CA GLY A 308 11.33 7.69 14.90
C GLY A 308 12.39 6.74 14.41
N MET A 309 12.89 5.92 15.34
CA MET A 309 13.83 4.85 15.07
C MET A 309 13.48 3.60 15.88
N SER A 310 13.58 2.45 15.24
CA SER A 310 13.62 1.15 15.92
C SER A 310 14.87 0.37 15.52
N ARG A 311 15.40 -0.36 16.48
CA ARG A 311 16.65 -1.10 16.38
C ARG A 311 16.39 -2.60 16.50
N SER A 312 17.12 -3.41 15.74
CA SER A 312 17.07 -4.89 15.84
C SER A 312 18.48 -5.46 15.81
N THR A 313 18.78 -6.34 16.75
CA THR A 313 20.08 -7.04 16.84
C THR A 313 20.02 -8.51 16.44
N ASP A 314 18.86 -8.99 16.02
CA ASP A 314 18.60 -10.38 15.62
C ASP A 314 18.23 -10.53 14.15
N GLY A 315 18.60 -9.52 13.34
CA GLY A 315 18.33 -9.47 11.91
C GLY A 315 16.87 -9.18 11.57
N GLY A 316 16.15 -8.45 12.41
CA GLY A 316 14.77 -8.00 12.17
C GLY A 316 13.69 -8.98 12.59
N ARG A 317 14.03 -10.02 13.38
CA ARG A 317 13.01 -10.93 13.94
C ARG A 317 12.24 -10.24 15.05
N THR A 318 12.95 -9.47 15.88
CA THR A 318 12.37 -8.59 16.89
C THR A 318 12.92 -7.17 16.77
N TRP A 319 12.14 -6.21 17.21
CA TRP A 319 12.48 -4.79 17.17
C TRP A 319 12.36 -4.17 18.56
N GLU A 320 13.36 -3.39 18.94
CA GLU A 320 13.32 -2.61 20.18
C GLU A 320 12.19 -1.56 20.13
N PRO A 321 11.68 -1.11 21.29
CA PRO A 321 10.72 -0.01 21.35
C PRO A 321 11.19 1.21 20.56
N MET A 322 10.25 1.94 19.99
CA MET A 322 10.52 3.17 19.25
C MET A 322 11.23 4.20 20.11
N LYS A 323 12.18 4.90 19.50
CA LYS A 323 12.80 6.12 20.04
C LYS A 323 12.60 7.26 19.06
N THR A 324 12.14 8.40 19.52
CA THR A 324 12.23 9.64 18.76
C THR A 324 13.68 10.10 18.75
N ILE A 325 14.26 10.30 17.57
CA ILE A 325 15.67 10.68 17.40
C ILE A 325 15.85 12.07 16.81
N ILE A 326 14.84 12.61 16.14
CA ILE A 326 14.76 14.03 15.79
C ILE A 326 13.37 14.52 16.16
N ASP A 327 13.33 15.47 17.05
CA ASP A 327 12.16 16.22 17.50
C ASP A 327 12.58 17.69 17.53
N MET A 328 11.90 18.54 16.78
CA MET A 328 12.23 19.97 16.69
C MET A 328 11.39 20.81 17.64
N GLY A 329 10.58 20.16 18.47
CA GLY A 329 9.78 20.77 19.51
C GLY A 329 8.46 21.35 19.00
N ASP A 330 7.75 21.97 19.93
CA ASP A 330 6.40 22.50 19.75
C ASP A 330 6.44 24.00 20.05
N ASP A 331 6.94 24.80 19.11
CA ASP A 331 6.98 26.26 19.25
C ASP A 331 5.57 26.84 19.09
N PRO A 332 4.96 27.40 20.15
CA PRO A 332 3.59 27.91 20.08
C PRO A 332 3.41 29.09 19.11
N LYS A 333 4.49 29.71 18.66
CA LYS A 333 4.49 30.74 17.63
C LYS A 333 4.19 30.17 16.24
N TRP A 334 4.52 28.89 16.01
CA TRP A 334 4.37 28.19 14.75
C TRP A 334 3.30 27.12 14.88
N LYS A 335 2.42 27.05 13.93
CA LYS A 335 1.28 26.11 13.96
C LYS A 335 1.73 24.64 13.90
N TYR A 336 2.85 24.40 13.24
CA TYR A 336 3.47 23.10 13.07
C TYR A 336 4.98 23.28 13.08
N ASP A 337 5.68 22.44 13.77
CA ASP A 337 7.15 22.46 13.89
C ASP A 337 7.70 21.04 13.69
N GLY A 338 7.28 20.39 12.59
CA GLY A 338 7.57 18.99 12.34
C GLY A 338 8.85 18.76 11.55
N VAL A 339 9.43 17.58 11.75
CA VAL A 339 10.59 17.07 11.01
C VAL A 339 10.28 15.69 10.45
N GLY A 340 10.53 15.47 9.15
CA GLY A 340 10.16 14.21 8.49
C GLY A 340 11.00 13.87 7.28
N ASP A 341 10.51 12.88 6.50
CA ASP A 341 11.17 12.31 5.33
C ASP A 341 12.57 11.73 5.61
N PRO A 342 12.76 10.86 6.64
CA PRO A 342 14.09 10.46 7.08
C PRO A 342 14.86 9.65 6.04
N ALA A 343 16.19 9.85 6.04
CA ALA A 343 17.15 9.01 5.35
C ALA A 343 18.26 8.57 6.29
N VAL A 344 18.54 7.25 6.36
CA VAL A 344 19.62 6.69 7.18
C VAL A 344 20.86 6.39 6.34
N LEU A 345 22.05 6.63 6.88
CA LEU A 345 23.34 6.30 6.27
C LEU A 345 24.29 5.75 7.33
N VAL A 346 25.01 4.69 6.99
CA VAL A 346 26.11 4.17 7.82
C VAL A 346 27.43 4.51 7.14
N ASP A 347 28.25 5.34 7.78
CA ASP A 347 29.62 5.53 7.34
C ASP A 347 30.41 4.25 7.62
N ARG A 348 30.73 3.52 6.55
CA ARG A 348 31.39 2.21 6.66
C ARG A 348 32.83 2.29 7.23
N ASN A 349 33.48 3.46 7.16
CA ASN A 349 34.83 3.63 7.66
C ASN A 349 34.87 3.89 9.17
N THR A 350 33.96 4.71 9.67
CA THR A 350 33.92 5.10 11.08
C THR A 350 32.93 4.25 11.90
N GLY A 351 31.90 3.70 11.26
CA GLY A 351 30.77 3.05 11.89
C GLY A 351 29.70 4.03 12.40
N THR A 352 29.89 5.33 12.19
CA THR A 352 28.92 6.36 12.56
C THR A 352 27.64 6.20 11.74
N ILE A 353 26.50 6.26 12.40
CA ILE A 353 25.18 6.26 11.77
C ILE A 353 24.70 7.70 11.67
N TRP A 354 24.32 8.13 10.46
CA TRP A 354 23.73 9.42 10.19
C TRP A 354 22.26 9.25 9.84
N VAL A 355 21.40 10.13 10.37
CA VAL A 355 20.01 10.25 9.94
C VAL A 355 19.73 11.70 9.55
N ALA A 356 19.29 11.89 8.32
CA ALA A 356 18.84 13.17 7.81
C ALA A 356 17.31 13.29 7.94
N GLY A 357 16.82 14.48 8.24
CA GLY A 357 15.40 14.83 8.26
C GLY A 357 15.18 16.26 7.81
N THR A 358 14.02 16.54 7.23
CA THR A 358 13.63 17.89 6.81
C THR A 358 12.78 18.54 7.90
N TRP A 359 13.26 19.61 8.49
CA TRP A 359 12.51 20.41 9.47
C TRP A 359 11.70 21.50 8.77
N SER A 360 10.39 21.48 8.95
CA SER A 360 9.46 22.49 8.48
C SER A 360 9.10 23.42 9.64
N HIS A 361 9.90 24.46 9.86
CA HIS A 361 9.57 25.48 10.86
C HIS A 361 8.28 26.22 10.44
N GLY A 362 7.22 26.04 11.20
CA GLY A 362 5.89 26.52 10.85
C GLY A 362 5.32 25.84 9.59
N ASP A 363 5.15 26.59 8.52
CA ASP A 363 4.63 26.11 7.23
C ASP A 363 5.71 25.97 6.14
N ARG A 364 7.00 25.99 6.49
CA ARG A 364 8.14 25.96 5.57
C ARG A 364 8.42 24.56 5.02
N ALA A 365 7.39 23.90 4.50
CA ALA A 365 7.47 22.64 3.78
C ALA A 365 7.56 22.85 2.26
N TRP A 366 7.23 21.85 1.46
CA TRP A 366 7.31 21.82 0.00
C TRP A 366 6.72 23.05 -0.70
N ARG A 367 5.57 23.56 -0.23
CA ARG A 367 4.88 24.72 -0.82
C ARG A 367 5.19 26.03 -0.08
N GLY A 368 5.38 25.97 1.21
CA GLY A 368 5.56 27.14 2.07
C GLY A 368 6.98 27.69 2.13
N SER A 369 7.98 26.90 1.72
CA SER A 369 9.38 27.33 1.65
C SER A 369 9.60 28.37 0.55
N GLY A 370 10.53 29.29 0.76
CA GLY A 370 10.92 30.33 -0.17
C GLY A 370 12.44 30.41 -0.35
N GLN A 371 12.86 31.46 -1.06
CA GLN A 371 14.28 31.81 -1.17
C GLN A 371 14.83 32.23 0.19
N GLY A 372 16.15 32.12 0.39
CA GLY A 372 16.81 32.40 1.66
C GLY A 372 17.38 31.13 2.32
N LEU A 373 17.90 31.25 3.53
CA LEU A 373 18.56 30.19 4.27
C LEU A 373 18.04 30.02 5.70
N ALA A 374 17.35 31.04 6.23
CA ALA A 374 16.87 31.03 7.60
C ALA A 374 15.62 30.12 7.77
N PRO A 375 15.38 29.58 8.97
CA PRO A 375 14.20 28.75 9.26
C PRO A 375 12.87 29.45 8.96
N GLU A 376 12.81 30.77 9.10
CA GLU A 376 11.62 31.58 8.76
C GLU A 376 11.37 31.71 7.26
N GLU A 377 12.34 31.38 6.43
CA GLU A 377 12.27 31.52 4.96
C GLU A 377 12.05 30.18 4.26
N THR A 378 12.68 29.12 4.76
CA THR A 378 12.73 27.83 4.08
C THR A 378 12.86 26.67 5.05
N GLY A 379 12.38 25.48 4.66
CA GLY A 379 12.66 24.24 5.38
C GLY A 379 14.16 23.97 5.50
N GLN A 380 14.55 23.35 6.60
CA GLN A 380 15.92 23.13 7.01
C GLN A 380 16.28 21.65 6.89
N LEU A 381 17.49 21.33 6.47
CA LEU A 381 17.99 19.96 6.48
C LEU A 381 18.80 19.72 7.77
N MET A 382 18.26 18.82 8.57
CA MET A 382 18.81 18.45 9.88
C MET A 382 19.47 17.09 9.81
N LEU A 383 20.57 16.93 10.53
CA LEU A 383 21.25 15.65 10.73
C LEU A 383 21.32 15.33 12.22
N VAL A 384 21.20 14.05 12.55
CA VAL A 384 21.66 13.49 13.83
C VAL A 384 22.62 12.36 13.55
N ARG A 385 23.53 12.07 14.51
CA ARG A 385 24.46 10.96 14.41
C ARG A 385 24.48 10.11 15.66
N SER A 386 24.81 8.83 15.47
CA SER A 386 25.10 7.89 16.54
C SER A 386 26.46 7.23 16.29
N ASP A 387 27.31 7.22 17.30
CA ASP A 387 28.64 6.59 17.29
C ASP A 387 28.66 5.28 18.10
N ASP A 388 27.52 4.88 18.66
CA ASP A 388 27.35 3.74 19.55
C ASP A 388 26.31 2.71 19.06
N ASP A 389 26.21 2.57 17.73
CA ASP A 389 25.33 1.59 17.09
C ASP A 389 23.82 1.86 17.28
N GLY A 390 23.42 3.13 17.34
CA GLY A 390 22.03 3.58 17.47
C GLY A 390 21.49 3.59 18.91
N LEU A 391 22.36 3.43 19.91
CA LEU A 391 21.93 3.48 21.31
C LEU A 391 21.65 4.90 21.77
N THR A 392 22.54 5.85 21.43
CA THR A 392 22.36 7.29 21.70
C THR A 392 22.56 8.11 20.43
N TRP A 393 21.99 9.31 20.42
CA TRP A 393 21.99 10.22 19.28
C TRP A 393 22.42 11.62 19.68
N SER A 394 23.11 12.32 18.78
CA SER A 394 23.46 13.73 18.95
C SER A 394 22.23 14.62 18.95
N LEU A 395 22.41 15.86 19.39
CA LEU A 395 21.45 16.92 19.08
C LEU A 395 21.40 17.16 17.56
N PRO A 396 20.27 17.68 17.02
CA PRO A 396 20.13 18.00 15.62
C PRO A 396 21.19 19.03 15.14
N ILE A 397 21.81 18.73 14.00
CA ILE A 397 22.82 19.54 13.33
C ILE A 397 22.21 20.12 12.06
N ASN A 398 22.08 21.42 11.96
CA ASN A 398 21.56 22.09 10.77
C ASN A 398 22.67 22.27 9.73
N ILE A 399 22.52 21.66 8.55
CA ILE A 399 23.48 21.76 7.44
C ILE A 399 22.97 22.60 6.27
N THR A 400 21.82 23.24 6.39
CA THR A 400 21.14 23.98 5.30
C THR A 400 22.06 25.01 4.64
N GLU A 401 22.78 25.81 5.42
CA GLU A 401 23.68 26.83 4.87
C GLU A 401 24.83 26.26 4.05
N GLN A 402 25.23 25.01 4.27
CA GLN A 402 26.32 24.36 3.52
C GLN A 402 25.86 23.85 2.16
N ILE A 403 24.58 23.48 2.02
CA ILE A 403 24.08 22.73 0.86
C ILE A 403 23.03 23.46 0.04
N LYS A 404 22.26 24.39 0.63
CA LYS A 404 21.22 25.13 -0.08
C LYS A 404 21.77 26.42 -0.69
N ARG A 405 21.47 26.67 -1.96
CA ARG A 405 21.71 27.98 -2.57
C ARG A 405 20.60 28.96 -2.17
N PRO A 406 20.92 30.22 -1.79
CA PRO A 406 19.91 31.17 -1.33
C PRO A 406 18.75 31.42 -2.30
N GLN A 407 18.98 31.30 -3.62
CA GLN A 407 17.98 31.48 -4.64
C GLN A 407 17.00 30.31 -4.79
N TRP A 408 17.33 29.10 -4.34
CA TRP A 408 16.41 27.97 -4.35
C TRP A 408 15.27 28.17 -3.35
N CYS A 409 14.09 27.62 -3.64
CA CYS A 409 12.98 27.68 -2.70
C CYS A 409 13.11 26.65 -1.58
N PHE A 410 13.63 25.46 -1.88
CA PHE A 410 13.65 24.35 -0.93
C PHE A 410 14.78 23.37 -1.27
N ILE A 411 15.29 22.66 -0.28
CA ILE A 411 16.15 21.47 -0.43
C ILE A 411 15.78 20.47 0.65
N LEU A 412 15.74 19.19 0.30
CA LEU A 412 15.58 18.09 1.24
C LEU A 412 16.32 16.85 0.73
N GLN A 413 16.60 15.91 1.63
CA GLN A 413 17.16 14.60 1.28
C GLN A 413 16.16 13.75 0.53
N GLY A 414 16.61 12.77 -0.25
CA GLY A 414 15.79 11.66 -0.71
C GLY A 414 15.56 10.72 0.47
N PRO A 415 14.30 10.43 0.86
CA PRO A 415 14.03 9.52 1.98
C PRO A 415 14.54 8.10 1.71
N GLY A 416 14.70 7.31 2.75
CA GLY A 416 15.18 5.94 2.67
C GLY A 416 16.61 5.78 3.15
N LYS A 417 17.60 5.69 2.25
CA LYS A 417 18.99 5.53 2.69
C LYS A 417 20.03 6.23 1.79
N GLY A 418 21.14 6.60 2.44
CA GLY A 418 22.37 7.00 1.76
C GLY A 418 23.40 5.87 1.69
N ILE A 419 24.57 6.17 1.14
CA ILE A 419 25.67 5.22 0.90
C ILE A 419 27.02 5.75 1.39
N THR A 420 27.96 4.82 1.62
CA THR A 420 29.40 5.11 1.67
C THR A 420 30.03 4.61 0.37
N MET A 421 30.67 5.51 -0.38
CA MET A 421 31.43 5.19 -1.59
C MET A 421 32.72 4.42 -1.27
N ARG A 422 33.37 3.85 -2.30
CA ARG A 422 34.64 3.11 -2.18
C ARG A 422 35.78 3.98 -1.67
N ASP A 423 35.76 5.27 -1.94
CA ASP A 423 36.76 6.24 -1.46
C ASP A 423 36.47 6.79 -0.04
N GLY A 424 35.37 6.35 0.58
CA GLY A 424 34.94 6.80 1.90
C GLY A 424 33.99 8.00 1.89
N THR A 425 33.72 8.60 0.74
CA THR A 425 32.74 9.69 0.63
C THR A 425 31.35 9.16 1.04
N ILE A 426 30.67 9.86 1.92
CA ILE A 426 29.29 9.56 2.29
C ILE A 426 28.32 10.41 1.47
N VAL A 427 27.23 9.81 0.98
CA VAL A 427 26.32 10.45 0.02
C VAL A 427 24.87 10.14 0.36
N PHE A 428 24.04 11.15 0.42
CA PHE A 428 22.58 11.02 0.34
C PHE A 428 22.09 11.48 -1.04
N ALA A 429 21.09 10.83 -1.58
CA ALA A 429 20.25 11.45 -2.61
C ALA A 429 19.53 12.67 -2.00
N ALA A 430 19.25 13.67 -2.84
CA ALA A 430 18.57 14.89 -2.42
C ALA A 430 17.72 15.45 -3.56
N GLN A 431 16.95 16.48 -3.28
CA GLN A 431 16.17 17.22 -4.25
C GLN A 431 16.06 18.69 -3.84
N TYR A 432 15.95 19.57 -4.82
CA TYR A 432 15.73 21.00 -4.55
C TYR A 432 14.70 21.57 -5.49
N GLN A 433 14.15 22.73 -5.15
CA GLN A 433 13.23 23.50 -6.00
C GLN A 433 13.93 24.79 -6.47
N ASP A 434 13.80 25.04 -7.76
CA ASP A 434 14.20 26.30 -8.37
C ASP A 434 13.43 27.51 -7.81
N PRO A 435 13.92 28.75 -8.06
CA PRO A 435 13.22 29.94 -7.65
C PRO A 435 11.83 30.11 -8.32
N PRO A 436 10.96 30.98 -7.76
CA PRO A 436 9.58 31.14 -8.23
C PRO A 436 9.47 31.53 -9.70
N GLU A 437 10.39 32.31 -10.25
CA GLU A 437 10.45 32.71 -11.66
C GLU A 437 10.67 31.52 -12.62
N LEU A 438 11.23 30.42 -12.12
CA LEU A 438 11.33 29.14 -12.81
C LEU A 438 10.25 28.13 -12.36
N GLN A 439 9.12 28.65 -11.84
CA GLN A 439 7.95 27.88 -11.41
C GLN A 439 8.26 26.84 -10.32
N ARG A 440 9.31 27.07 -9.52
CA ARG A 440 9.76 26.13 -8.47
C ARG A 440 10.00 24.72 -9.01
N LEU A 441 10.54 24.61 -10.23
CA LEU A 441 10.80 23.32 -10.88
C LEU A 441 11.68 22.44 -9.98
N PRO A 442 11.28 21.22 -9.66
CA PRO A 442 12.08 20.36 -8.79
C PRO A 442 13.13 19.59 -9.58
N HIS A 443 14.26 19.32 -8.94
CA HIS A 443 15.37 18.53 -9.48
C HIS A 443 15.90 17.58 -8.42
N SER A 444 16.08 16.30 -8.77
CA SER A 444 16.88 15.38 -7.97
C SER A 444 18.35 15.75 -8.06
N THR A 445 19.08 15.53 -6.97
CA THR A 445 20.53 15.80 -6.87
C THR A 445 21.12 14.87 -5.80
N ILE A 446 22.38 15.14 -5.38
CA ILE A 446 23.04 14.50 -4.24
C ILE A 446 23.59 15.55 -3.29
N ILE A 447 23.65 15.18 -2.00
CA ILE A 447 24.48 15.86 -1.01
C ILE A 447 25.53 14.88 -0.50
N TYR A 448 26.74 15.34 -0.22
CA TYR A 448 27.85 14.47 0.12
C TYR A 448 28.86 15.12 1.06
N SER A 449 29.58 14.29 1.81
CA SER A 449 30.71 14.68 2.66
C SER A 449 31.91 13.80 2.36
N LYS A 450 33.11 14.40 2.34
CA LYS A 450 34.39 13.71 2.14
C LYS A 450 35.22 13.59 3.42
N ASP A 451 34.72 14.12 4.50
CA ASP A 451 35.36 14.23 5.80
C ASP A 451 34.48 13.67 6.94
N HIS A 452 33.76 12.58 6.60
CA HIS A 452 32.92 11.85 7.56
C HIS A 452 31.81 12.68 8.23
N GLY A 453 31.26 13.68 7.48
CA GLY A 453 30.13 14.49 7.94
C GLY A 453 30.49 15.82 8.60
N GLU A 454 31.78 16.22 8.65
CA GLU A 454 32.19 17.52 9.18
C GLU A 454 31.77 18.65 8.24
N THR A 455 31.91 18.46 6.91
CA THR A 455 31.43 19.44 5.92
C THR A 455 30.60 18.74 4.82
N TRP A 456 29.59 19.46 4.34
CA TRP A 456 28.65 18.95 3.35
C TRP A 456 28.64 19.79 2.07
N HIS A 457 28.44 19.13 0.95
CA HIS A 457 28.41 19.71 -0.38
C HIS A 457 27.18 19.24 -1.14
N VAL A 458 26.77 19.99 -2.17
CA VAL A 458 25.63 19.67 -3.02
C VAL A 458 26.01 19.62 -4.48
N GLY A 459 25.43 18.68 -5.23
CA GLY A 459 25.53 18.60 -6.68
C GLY A 459 24.61 19.58 -7.41
N THR A 460 24.61 19.52 -8.73
CA THR A 460 23.64 20.21 -9.59
C THR A 460 22.39 19.33 -9.81
N GLY A 461 21.32 19.89 -10.38
CA GLY A 461 20.13 19.12 -10.76
C GLY A 461 20.44 18.05 -11.81
N ALA A 462 19.99 16.84 -11.57
CA ALA A 462 20.24 15.72 -12.45
C ALA A 462 19.27 15.68 -13.63
N PHE A 463 18.01 15.99 -13.39
CA PHE A 463 16.97 16.00 -14.41
C PHE A 463 15.80 16.87 -13.97
N ASP A 464 15.12 17.50 -14.93
CA ASP A 464 13.98 18.37 -14.68
C ASP A 464 12.77 17.59 -14.20
N ASP A 465 11.98 18.20 -13.29
CA ASP A 465 10.73 17.67 -12.76
C ASP A 465 10.87 16.28 -12.12
N THR A 466 12.04 16.08 -11.48
CA THR A 466 12.32 14.91 -10.65
C THR A 466 12.42 15.31 -9.18
N THR A 467 12.09 14.37 -8.30
CA THR A 467 12.01 14.61 -6.86
C THR A 467 12.82 13.56 -6.09
N GLU A 468 12.20 12.81 -5.20
CA GLU A 468 12.85 11.81 -4.36
C GLU A 468 13.65 10.79 -5.19
N ALA A 469 14.83 10.47 -4.74
CA ALA A 469 15.74 9.60 -5.46
C ALA A 469 16.51 8.66 -4.54
N GLN A 470 17.09 7.61 -5.14
CA GLN A 470 18.06 6.74 -4.49
C GLN A 470 19.38 6.76 -5.26
N VAL A 471 20.48 6.61 -4.55
CA VAL A 471 21.84 6.66 -5.11
C VAL A 471 22.61 5.38 -4.81
N VAL A 472 23.35 4.87 -5.78
CA VAL A 472 24.33 3.78 -5.62
C VAL A 472 25.62 4.09 -6.38
N GLU A 473 26.73 3.53 -5.92
CA GLU A 473 28.00 3.57 -6.65
C GLU A 473 28.13 2.33 -7.54
N VAL A 474 27.76 2.45 -8.82
CA VAL A 474 27.75 1.31 -9.77
C VAL A 474 29.15 0.92 -10.27
N GLU A 475 30.09 1.85 -10.33
CA GLU A 475 31.53 1.64 -10.61
C GLU A 475 32.33 2.56 -9.69
N PRO A 476 33.66 2.30 -9.47
CA PRO A 476 34.46 3.20 -8.66
C PRO A 476 34.36 4.66 -9.12
N GLY A 477 33.83 5.52 -8.26
CA GLY A 477 33.63 6.95 -8.53
C GLY A 477 32.46 7.28 -9.47
N VAL A 478 31.63 6.29 -9.85
CA VAL A 478 30.44 6.50 -10.69
C VAL A 478 29.18 6.31 -9.86
N LEU A 479 28.44 7.36 -9.67
CA LEU A 479 27.14 7.31 -9.00
C LEU A 479 26.01 7.18 -10.03
N MET A 480 25.06 6.30 -9.74
CA MET A 480 23.76 6.21 -10.40
C MET A 480 22.70 6.78 -9.47
N LEU A 481 21.92 7.74 -9.96
CA LEU A 481 20.79 8.34 -9.29
C LEU A 481 19.50 7.89 -9.95
N ASN A 482 18.63 7.20 -9.20
CA ASN A 482 17.35 6.70 -9.66
C ASN A 482 16.24 7.59 -9.08
N CYS A 483 15.60 8.37 -9.94
CA CYS A 483 14.76 9.50 -9.57
C CYS A 483 13.27 9.20 -9.79
N ARG A 484 12.44 9.61 -8.83
CA ARG A 484 10.99 9.73 -8.98
C ARG A 484 10.68 10.82 -10.00
N TYR A 485 9.84 10.49 -11.00
CA TYR A 485 9.52 11.38 -12.09
C TYR A 485 8.06 11.83 -12.06
N ASN A 486 7.84 13.15 -12.13
CA ASN A 486 6.49 13.69 -11.99
C ASN A 486 5.67 13.66 -13.29
N ARG A 487 6.29 13.41 -14.44
CA ARG A 487 5.63 13.49 -15.75
C ARG A 487 5.23 12.15 -16.34
N ASP A 488 5.81 11.04 -15.86
CA ASP A 488 5.56 9.72 -16.43
C ASP A 488 5.51 8.65 -15.33
N SER A 489 5.10 7.44 -15.72
CA SER A 489 5.04 6.24 -14.86
C SER A 489 6.26 5.35 -15.02
N ALA A 490 7.44 5.95 -15.23
CA ALA A 490 8.73 5.28 -15.26
C ALA A 490 9.80 6.15 -14.59
N ARG A 491 10.80 5.48 -14.00
CA ARG A 491 11.89 6.13 -13.28
C ARG A 491 12.86 6.82 -14.25
N VAL A 492 13.30 8.02 -13.90
CA VAL A 492 14.47 8.66 -14.53
C VAL A 492 15.74 8.14 -13.86
N VAL A 493 16.71 7.73 -14.67
CA VAL A 493 18.00 7.22 -14.22
C VAL A 493 19.12 8.05 -14.80
N MET A 494 19.94 8.64 -13.93
CA MET A 494 21.05 9.51 -14.29
C MET A 494 22.36 8.99 -13.68
N THR A 495 23.50 9.26 -14.31
CA THR A 495 24.83 8.93 -13.79
C THR A 495 25.73 10.15 -13.72
N THR A 496 26.68 10.15 -12.77
CA THR A 496 27.71 11.18 -12.64
C THR A 496 29.06 10.56 -12.25
N ARG A 497 30.15 11.20 -12.69
CA ARG A 497 31.54 10.82 -12.36
C ARG A 497 32.30 11.91 -11.61
N ASP A 498 31.64 13.02 -11.31
CA ASP A 498 32.25 14.24 -10.76
C ASP A 498 31.45 14.81 -9.58
N MET A 499 30.77 13.91 -8.82
CA MET A 499 29.96 14.27 -7.66
C MET A 499 28.81 15.22 -8.02
N GLY A 500 28.12 14.95 -9.12
CA GLY A 500 26.93 15.70 -9.52
C GLY A 500 27.22 17.08 -10.12
N LYS A 501 28.44 17.38 -10.56
CA LYS A 501 28.70 18.62 -11.32
C LYS A 501 28.14 18.52 -12.73
N ALA A 502 28.20 17.33 -13.33
CA ALA A 502 27.58 16.99 -14.60
C ALA A 502 26.87 15.64 -14.51
N TRP A 503 25.77 15.51 -15.25
CA TRP A 503 24.93 14.31 -15.27
C TRP A 503 24.77 13.78 -16.69
N GLN A 504 24.74 12.46 -16.80
CA GLN A 504 24.51 11.75 -18.05
C GLN A 504 23.28 10.84 -17.90
N LYS A 505 22.36 10.90 -18.86
CA LYS A 505 21.18 10.04 -18.89
C LYS A 505 21.58 8.59 -19.12
N HIS A 506 21.13 7.70 -18.22
CA HIS A 506 21.36 6.27 -18.38
C HIS A 506 20.44 5.69 -19.47
N PRO A 507 20.88 4.68 -20.25
CA PRO A 507 20.06 4.10 -21.33
C PRO A 507 18.70 3.55 -20.90
N THR A 508 18.54 3.14 -19.64
CA THR A 508 17.28 2.59 -19.10
C THR A 508 16.34 3.65 -18.54
N SER A 509 16.76 4.92 -18.52
CA SER A 509 15.95 6.03 -18.02
C SER A 509 14.64 6.11 -18.79
N GLU A 510 13.52 6.24 -18.05
CA GLU A 510 12.15 6.35 -18.57
C GLU A 510 11.65 5.10 -19.34
N LEU A 511 12.31 3.94 -19.21
CA LEU A 511 11.99 2.73 -19.96
C LEU A 511 11.82 1.48 -19.09
N ALA A 512 12.78 1.19 -18.21
CA ALA A 512 12.92 -0.14 -17.62
C ALA A 512 12.18 -0.33 -16.29
N LEU A 513 12.06 0.71 -15.49
CA LEU A 513 11.49 0.66 -14.14
C LEU A 513 10.20 1.46 -14.08
N ILE A 514 9.09 0.75 -14.20
CA ILE A 514 7.74 1.35 -14.06
C ILE A 514 7.43 1.61 -12.59
N GLU A 515 6.62 2.65 -12.36
CA GLU A 515 6.02 2.96 -11.06
C GLU A 515 4.66 3.65 -11.25
N PRO A 516 3.77 3.62 -10.25
CA PRO A 516 2.65 4.55 -10.26
C PRO A 516 3.22 5.96 -10.18
N GLN A 517 2.72 6.87 -11.00
CA GLN A 517 3.17 8.26 -11.02
C GLN A 517 3.38 8.80 -9.60
N ALA A 518 4.59 9.33 -9.34
CA ALA A 518 4.99 9.95 -8.09
C ALA A 518 5.05 9.00 -6.86
N CYS A 519 5.93 7.98 -6.88
CA CYS A 519 6.26 7.14 -5.73
C CYS A 519 7.77 7.06 -5.49
N MET A 520 8.19 6.91 -4.23
CA MET A 520 9.57 6.61 -3.87
C MET A 520 9.88 5.13 -4.16
N ALA A 521 11.17 4.81 -4.30
CA ALA A 521 11.70 3.47 -4.52
C ALA A 521 12.95 3.24 -3.66
N SER A 522 13.45 2.02 -3.60
CA SER A 522 14.74 1.70 -3.00
C SER A 522 15.68 1.08 -4.04
N LEU A 523 16.97 1.42 -3.96
CA LEU A 523 18.02 0.88 -4.83
C LEU A 523 19.28 0.63 -4.00
N ILE A 524 19.81 -0.60 -4.04
CA ILE A 524 21.04 -0.97 -3.34
C ILE A 524 21.97 -1.80 -4.25
N ASP A 525 23.27 -1.72 -4.00
CA ASP A 525 24.28 -2.64 -4.51
C ASP A 525 24.58 -3.68 -3.42
N ALA A 526 24.22 -4.94 -3.68
CA ALA A 526 24.32 -6.01 -2.69
C ALA A 526 25.75 -6.27 -2.22
N ASP A 527 26.74 -6.20 -3.14
CA ASP A 527 28.15 -6.39 -2.80
C ASP A 527 28.65 -5.28 -1.88
N ARG A 528 28.21 -4.05 -2.13
CA ARG A 528 28.60 -2.88 -1.32
C ARG A 528 27.99 -2.92 0.06
N GLU A 529 26.75 -3.37 0.18
CA GLU A 529 26.06 -3.51 1.46
C GLU A 529 26.79 -4.46 2.41
N VAL A 530 27.26 -5.63 1.89
CA VAL A 530 27.93 -6.65 2.70
C VAL A 530 29.46 -6.53 2.72
N GLY A 531 30.04 -5.67 1.87
CA GLY A 531 31.48 -5.47 1.79
C GLY A 531 32.26 -6.61 1.10
N ARG A 532 31.58 -7.48 0.35
CA ARG A 532 32.16 -8.59 -0.40
C ARG A 532 31.32 -8.93 -1.62
N ASP A 533 31.90 -9.71 -2.55
CA ASP A 533 31.20 -10.20 -3.74
C ASP A 533 30.12 -11.21 -3.36
N VAL A 534 28.88 -10.93 -3.70
CA VAL A 534 27.70 -11.81 -3.60
C VAL A 534 27.02 -11.97 -4.97
N GLY A 535 27.71 -11.60 -6.06
CA GLY A 535 27.28 -11.80 -7.44
C GLY A 535 27.03 -10.52 -8.23
N GLY A 536 27.44 -9.34 -7.73
CA GLY A 536 27.34 -8.06 -8.45
C GLY A 536 25.92 -7.54 -8.67
N TRP A 537 24.99 -7.90 -7.80
CA TRP A 537 23.57 -7.61 -7.97
C TRP A 537 23.21 -6.19 -7.54
N LEU A 538 22.57 -5.43 -8.43
CA LEU A 538 21.75 -4.30 -8.02
C LEU A 538 20.34 -4.78 -7.71
N LEU A 539 19.80 -4.37 -6.56
CA LEU A 539 18.44 -4.66 -6.13
C LEU A 539 17.62 -3.37 -6.11
N PHE A 540 16.42 -3.44 -6.67
CA PHE A 540 15.48 -2.32 -6.74
C PHE A 540 14.12 -2.76 -6.20
N SER A 541 13.46 -1.94 -5.40
CA SER A 541 12.08 -2.21 -4.94
C SER A 541 11.19 -1.00 -5.08
N ASN A 542 9.96 -1.24 -5.53
CA ASN A 542 8.91 -0.24 -5.64
C ASN A 542 7.53 -0.91 -5.83
N PRO A 543 6.43 -0.12 -5.82
CA PRO A 543 5.16 -0.56 -6.39
C PRO A 543 5.31 -0.83 -7.89
N ASN A 544 5.26 -2.09 -8.31
CA ASN A 544 5.40 -2.50 -9.70
C ASN A 544 4.06 -2.41 -10.44
N SER A 545 3.50 -1.22 -10.51
CA SER A 545 2.18 -0.93 -11.07
C SER A 545 2.20 0.41 -11.82
N LEU A 546 1.33 0.57 -12.81
CA LEU A 546 1.07 1.85 -13.47
C LEU A 546 -0.05 2.65 -12.79
N ARG A 547 -0.83 2.01 -11.90
CA ARG A 547 -1.96 2.64 -11.22
C ARG A 547 -2.04 2.17 -9.77
N GLY A 548 -2.05 3.14 -8.86
CA GLY A 548 -2.09 2.88 -7.43
C GLY A 548 -0.76 2.33 -6.89
N ARG A 549 -0.56 2.49 -5.60
CA ARG A 549 0.65 2.03 -4.90
C ARG A 549 0.40 0.63 -4.34
N ASN A 550 0.56 -0.37 -5.21
CA ASN A 550 0.37 -1.79 -4.95
C ASN A 550 1.46 -2.61 -5.66
N HIS A 551 1.47 -3.92 -5.45
CA HIS A 551 2.45 -4.83 -6.04
C HIS A 551 3.89 -4.47 -5.65
N ILE A 552 4.15 -4.32 -4.34
CA ILE A 552 5.52 -4.14 -3.83
C ILE A 552 6.38 -5.32 -4.30
N THR A 553 7.38 -5.00 -5.13
CA THR A 553 8.18 -5.99 -5.83
C THR A 553 9.66 -5.67 -5.71
N ILE A 554 10.49 -6.68 -5.37
CA ILE A 554 11.94 -6.58 -5.49
C ILE A 554 12.33 -7.07 -6.88
N LYS A 555 13.23 -6.35 -7.54
CA LYS A 555 13.80 -6.67 -8.84
C LYS A 555 15.33 -6.70 -8.74
N ALA A 556 15.98 -7.61 -9.46
CA ALA A 556 17.45 -7.68 -9.49
C ALA A 556 17.99 -7.51 -10.91
N SER A 557 19.16 -6.86 -10.99
CA SER A 557 19.95 -6.65 -12.20
C SER A 557 21.37 -7.18 -11.98
N ALA A 558 21.86 -8.03 -12.91
CA ALA A 558 23.22 -8.56 -12.90
C ALA A 558 24.20 -7.71 -13.73
N ASP A 559 23.70 -6.68 -14.42
CA ASP A 559 24.43 -5.87 -15.40
C ASP A 559 24.41 -4.38 -15.04
N ARG A 560 24.48 -4.10 -13.72
CA ARG A 560 24.54 -2.74 -13.17
C ARG A 560 23.39 -1.84 -13.60
N GLY A 561 22.17 -2.41 -13.62
CA GLY A 561 20.95 -1.67 -13.93
C GLY A 561 20.63 -1.54 -15.41
N SER A 562 21.40 -2.20 -16.30
CA SER A 562 21.11 -2.19 -17.74
C SER A 562 19.87 -3.00 -18.09
N THR A 563 19.62 -4.11 -17.39
CA THR A 563 18.39 -4.91 -17.54
C THR A 563 17.80 -5.34 -16.20
N TRP A 564 16.48 -5.55 -16.17
CA TRP A 564 15.69 -5.97 -14.99
C TRP A 564 14.76 -7.13 -15.38
N PRO A 565 15.29 -8.35 -15.60
CA PRO A 565 14.52 -9.48 -16.14
C PRO A 565 13.40 -9.92 -15.19
N LYS A 566 12.26 -10.34 -15.76
CA LYS A 566 11.10 -10.82 -14.96
C LYS A 566 11.44 -12.03 -14.07
N GLN A 567 12.36 -12.89 -14.49
CA GLN A 567 12.81 -14.03 -13.69
C GLN A 567 13.55 -13.64 -12.41
N HIS A 568 14.01 -12.41 -12.31
CA HIS A 568 14.67 -11.83 -11.14
C HIS A 568 13.75 -10.81 -10.43
N GLN A 569 12.46 -11.12 -10.35
CA GLN A 569 11.47 -10.30 -9.67
C GLN A 569 10.67 -11.14 -8.67
N VAL A 570 10.48 -10.60 -7.47
CA VAL A 570 9.70 -11.21 -6.39
C VAL A 570 8.63 -10.24 -5.94
N LEU A 571 7.37 -10.62 -6.13
CA LEU A 571 6.21 -9.91 -5.57
C LEU A 571 6.11 -10.23 -4.08
N LEU A 572 6.03 -9.21 -3.24
CA LEU A 572 5.91 -9.34 -1.79
C LEU A 572 4.49 -9.05 -1.29
N ASP A 573 3.86 -8.01 -1.84
CA ASP A 573 2.55 -7.53 -1.41
C ASP A 573 1.80 -6.93 -2.60
N GLU A 574 0.72 -7.60 -3.04
CA GLU A 574 -0.10 -7.11 -4.16
C GLU A 574 -1.13 -6.07 -3.74
N GLY A 575 -1.36 -5.90 -2.44
CA GLY A 575 -2.38 -5.00 -1.91
C GLY A 575 -1.99 -3.53 -2.02
N ASN A 576 -2.96 -2.66 -1.75
CA ASN A 576 -2.74 -1.22 -1.75
C ASN A 576 -2.14 -0.75 -0.42
N GLY A 577 -1.06 0.01 -0.48
CA GLY A 577 -0.39 0.64 0.66
C GLY A 577 0.01 2.08 0.35
N ALA A 578 0.83 2.69 1.20
CA ALA A 578 1.43 3.99 0.91
C ALA A 578 2.65 3.88 -0.03
N GLY A 579 3.27 2.69 -0.14
CA GLY A 579 4.08 2.23 -1.26
C GLY A 579 5.58 2.53 -1.20
N TYR A 580 6.07 3.29 -0.24
CA TYR A 580 7.50 3.52 -0.06
C TYR A 580 8.19 2.26 0.48
N SER A 581 9.44 2.06 0.11
CA SER A 581 10.23 0.93 0.58
C SER A 581 11.69 1.30 0.75
N CYS A 582 12.39 0.63 1.67
CA CYS A 582 13.83 0.74 1.83
C CYS A 582 14.42 -0.65 2.09
N MET A 583 15.49 -1.00 1.36
CA MET A 583 16.20 -2.26 1.47
C MET A 583 17.59 -2.10 2.07
N THR A 584 18.08 -3.17 2.68
CA THR A 584 19.48 -3.37 3.06
C THR A 584 19.83 -4.85 2.97
N MET A 585 21.08 -5.22 2.85
CA MET A 585 21.51 -6.59 3.09
C MET A 585 21.66 -6.80 4.59
N ILE A 586 20.99 -7.82 5.14
CA ILE A 586 21.16 -8.23 6.54
C ILE A 586 22.48 -9.01 6.69
N ASP A 587 22.72 -9.90 5.74
CA ASP A 587 23.90 -10.73 5.57
C ASP A 587 24.11 -11.05 4.07
N GLU A 588 25.07 -11.90 3.73
CA GLU A 588 25.40 -12.28 2.36
C GLU A 588 24.27 -12.96 1.58
N LYS A 589 23.26 -13.47 2.27
CA LYS A 589 22.20 -14.31 1.71
C LYS A 589 20.81 -13.73 1.88
N THR A 590 20.67 -12.67 2.67
CA THR A 590 19.37 -12.18 3.11
C THR A 590 19.22 -10.68 2.89
N VAL A 591 18.21 -10.31 2.15
CA VAL A 591 17.74 -8.93 1.97
C VAL A 591 16.73 -8.62 3.08
N GLY A 592 16.94 -7.54 3.83
CA GLY A 592 15.92 -6.92 4.66
C GLY A 592 15.20 -5.84 3.88
N ILE A 593 13.88 -5.81 3.97
CA ILE A 593 13.07 -4.74 3.38
C ILE A 593 12.05 -4.23 4.40
N LEU A 594 12.03 -2.91 4.57
CA LEU A 594 11.01 -2.18 5.33
C LEU A 594 10.17 -1.39 4.34
N TYR A 595 8.85 -1.58 4.34
CA TYR A 595 7.98 -0.95 3.36
C TYR A 595 6.59 -0.63 3.91
N GLU A 596 5.95 0.33 3.27
CA GLU A 596 4.57 0.75 3.53
C GLU A 596 3.61 -0.20 2.80
N GLY A 597 3.25 -1.28 3.48
CA GLY A 597 2.48 -2.38 2.91
C GLY A 597 0.97 -2.22 3.02
N SER A 598 0.27 -3.25 2.54
CA SER A 598 -1.19 -3.34 2.63
C SER A 598 -1.69 -3.92 3.95
N GLN A 599 -0.82 -4.62 4.71
CA GLN A 599 -1.19 -5.35 5.92
C GLN A 599 -0.75 -4.66 7.22
N ALA A 600 0.21 -3.74 7.13
CA ALA A 600 0.65 -2.86 8.22
C ALA A 600 1.18 -1.55 7.64
N GLN A 601 1.24 -0.48 8.43
CA GLN A 601 1.79 0.80 7.97
C GLN A 601 3.28 0.68 7.66
N LEU A 602 4.04 -0.04 8.50
CA LEU A 602 5.42 -0.43 8.23
C LEU A 602 5.56 -1.95 8.38
N THR A 603 5.81 -2.61 7.27
CA THR A 603 6.04 -4.06 7.18
C THR A 603 7.52 -4.34 7.00
N PHE A 604 8.09 -5.19 7.83
CA PHE A 604 9.45 -5.70 7.64
C PHE A 604 9.43 -7.16 7.19
N GLN A 605 10.23 -7.48 6.18
CA GLN A 605 10.43 -8.86 5.71
C GLN A 605 11.90 -9.18 5.49
N ARG A 606 12.22 -10.47 5.63
CA ARG A 606 13.51 -11.08 5.33
C ARG A 606 13.34 -11.91 4.06
N ILE A 607 14.08 -11.59 3.01
CA ILE A 607 13.94 -12.23 1.70
C ILE A 607 15.27 -12.91 1.36
N PRO A 608 15.32 -14.25 1.20
CA PRO A 608 16.52 -14.92 0.71
C PRO A 608 16.94 -14.33 -0.65
N LEU A 609 18.21 -13.94 -0.79
CA LEU A 609 18.74 -13.39 -2.04
C LEU A 609 18.54 -14.40 -3.18
N SER A 610 18.68 -15.71 -2.89
CA SER A 610 18.43 -16.78 -3.84
C SER A 610 17.02 -16.76 -4.44
N ASP A 611 16.01 -16.31 -3.70
CA ASP A 611 14.63 -16.22 -4.19
C ASP A 611 14.47 -15.15 -5.28
N ILE A 612 15.36 -14.15 -5.28
CA ILE A 612 15.33 -13.03 -6.23
C ILE A 612 16.18 -13.36 -7.46
N VAL A 613 17.36 -13.98 -7.25
CA VAL A 613 18.38 -14.11 -8.31
C VAL A 613 18.41 -15.48 -8.98
N SER A 614 17.77 -16.51 -8.41
CA SER A 614 17.70 -17.83 -9.04
C SER A 614 16.70 -17.83 -10.20
N PRO A 615 17.01 -18.47 -11.35
CA PRO A 615 16.06 -18.59 -12.46
C PRO A 615 14.78 -19.32 -12.02
N ILE A 616 13.63 -18.85 -12.49
CA ILE A 616 12.34 -19.58 -12.31
C ILE A 616 12.49 -20.94 -13.01
N GLY A 617 12.44 -22.04 -12.23
CA GLY A 617 12.58 -23.41 -12.78
C GLY A 617 13.74 -24.23 -12.20
N SER A 618 14.66 -23.65 -11.45
CA SER A 618 15.53 -24.44 -10.57
C SER A 618 14.64 -25.03 -9.48
N THR A 619 14.49 -26.36 -9.46
CA THR A 619 13.75 -27.10 -8.43
C THR A 619 14.17 -26.59 -7.06
N ARG A 620 13.25 -25.87 -6.40
CA ARG A 620 13.38 -25.56 -4.99
C ARG A 620 13.43 -26.92 -4.28
N ASN A 621 14.63 -27.38 -3.90
CA ASN A 621 14.74 -28.51 -3.03
C ASN A 621 13.99 -28.13 -1.75
N SER A 622 12.83 -28.75 -1.58
CA SER A 622 12.06 -28.71 -0.36
C SER A 622 12.90 -29.42 0.73
N VAL A 623 13.68 -28.64 1.45
CA VAL A 623 14.15 -29.05 2.76
C VAL A 623 13.06 -28.60 3.71
N ASP A 624 12.04 -29.42 3.84
CA ASP A 624 11.08 -29.34 4.94
C ASP A 624 10.28 -30.66 5.01
N GLU A 625 10.71 -31.56 5.88
CA GLU A 625 9.87 -32.45 6.65
C GLU A 625 9.60 -31.83 8.03
#